data_89ff0fb5713650fd199282e14b8fe574
#
_entry.id   89ff0fb5713650fd199282e14b8fe574
#
_cell.length_a   1.000
_cell.length_b   1.000
_cell.length_c   1.000
_cell.angle_alpha   90.00
_cell.angle_beta   90.00
_cell.angle_gamma   90.00
#
_symmetry.space_group_name_H-M   'P 1'
#
loop_
_entity.id
_entity.type
_entity.pdbx_description
1 polymer ?
#
loop_
_entity_poly.entity_id
_entity_poly.type
_entity_poly.pdbx_seq_one_letter_code
_entity_poly.pdbx_strand_id
1 'polypeptide(L)'
;MITKPIPYGRQHITDEDIQCVIDALKSDYLTQGPKIKEFEEAFASYVGCKYAIAVNNATAGLHLAATALDVNLGDKVIVTPLTFAASANCIRFRGGEVVFCDVEEDTYLMDIKKLSRLLSQSPKGTYKGIVLVDFAGYPANLEAFRQLADEYGLWIIEDACHAPGGYFIDSKGEKQLCGNGNFADISVFSFHPVKHIATGEGGMATTNSKKLYEKLCLYRTHGITKDPALLCENHGGWYYEMQELGYNYRITDFQAALGISQLKRADMGLARRQEIARRYREGLSDLKGVSLPFVSDQVFHAYHLFIIQVEDRLGLYDYLHKNNIYAQVHYVPLHLTPYYRQLGNKEGDQPGGIL
;
A
#
# COMPACT_ATOMS: atom_id res chain seq x y z
N MET A 1 -8.84 35.93 2.71
CA MET A 1 -7.60 35.18 2.99
C MET A 1 -7.87 34.07 3.97
N ILE A 2 -7.36 32.88 3.74
CA ILE A 2 -7.49 31.72 4.66
C ILE A 2 -6.62 31.99 5.87
N THR A 3 -7.23 32.15 7.06
CA THR A 3 -6.54 32.53 8.29
C THR A 3 -5.95 31.31 9.02
N LYS A 4 -6.54 30.11 8.83
CA LYS A 4 -6.02 28.86 9.40
C LYS A 4 -5.37 28.03 8.29
N PRO A 5 -4.18 27.47 8.50
CA PRO A 5 -3.54 26.62 7.50
C PRO A 5 -4.39 25.38 7.21
N ILE A 6 -4.51 25.07 5.92
CA ILE A 6 -5.09 23.82 5.43
C ILE A 6 -3.93 22.87 5.11
N PRO A 7 -3.65 21.87 5.97
CA PRO A 7 -2.56 20.96 5.76
C PRO A 7 -2.87 20.00 4.61
N TYR A 8 -1.83 19.44 3.99
CA TYR A 8 -1.93 18.40 2.98
C TYR A 8 -2.74 17.18 3.45
N GLY A 9 -2.49 16.73 4.66
CA GLY A 9 -3.22 15.64 5.29
C GLY A 9 -3.10 15.71 6.81
N ARG A 10 -4.12 15.22 7.50
CA ARG A 10 -4.16 15.21 8.96
C ARG A 10 -5.03 14.06 9.45
N GLN A 11 -4.56 13.36 10.48
CA GLN A 11 -5.36 12.39 11.21
C GLN A 11 -6.54 13.07 11.92
N HIS A 12 -7.62 12.33 12.08
CA HIS A 12 -8.77 12.72 12.89
C HIS A 12 -8.86 11.81 14.13
N ILE A 13 -8.51 12.35 15.28
CA ILE A 13 -8.54 11.65 16.57
C ILE A 13 -9.78 12.09 17.35
N THR A 14 -10.53 11.12 17.88
CA THR A 14 -11.70 11.31 18.72
C THR A 14 -11.41 10.91 20.16
N ASP A 15 -12.34 11.23 21.07
CA ASP A 15 -12.23 10.84 22.48
C ASP A 15 -12.25 9.32 22.65
N GLU A 16 -12.99 8.59 21.78
CA GLU A 16 -12.98 7.13 21.75
C GLU A 16 -11.61 6.57 21.36
N ASP A 17 -10.92 7.19 20.40
CA ASP A 17 -9.56 6.81 20.02
C ASP A 17 -8.59 6.98 21.21
N ILE A 18 -8.70 8.12 21.91
CA ILE A 18 -7.89 8.41 23.09
C ILE A 18 -8.17 7.39 24.20
N GLN A 19 -9.44 7.08 24.47
CA GLN A 19 -9.83 6.14 25.50
C GLN A 19 -9.32 4.72 25.19
N CYS A 20 -9.41 4.24 23.94
CA CYS A 20 -8.88 2.94 23.53
C CYS A 20 -7.35 2.82 23.77
N VAL A 21 -6.61 3.90 23.51
CA VAL A 21 -5.17 3.94 23.79
C VAL A 21 -4.89 3.93 25.30
N ILE A 22 -5.64 4.72 26.09
CA ILE A 22 -5.51 4.74 27.55
C ILE A 22 -5.80 3.35 28.14
N ASP A 23 -6.82 2.67 27.66
CA ASP A 23 -7.19 1.33 28.13
C ASP A 23 -6.09 0.31 27.79
N ALA A 24 -5.51 0.38 26.58
CA ALA A 24 -4.39 -0.46 26.21
C ALA A 24 -3.15 -0.20 27.07
N LEU A 25 -2.83 1.09 27.36
CA LEU A 25 -1.70 1.45 28.21
C LEU A 25 -1.86 1.01 29.67
N LYS A 26 -3.11 0.84 30.14
CA LYS A 26 -3.42 0.32 31.48
C LYS A 26 -3.55 -1.20 31.54
N SER A 27 -3.53 -1.88 30.39
CA SER A 27 -3.61 -3.35 30.33
C SER A 27 -2.27 -4.01 30.65
N ASP A 28 -2.29 -5.34 30.79
CA ASP A 28 -1.08 -6.13 31.04
C ASP A 28 -0.13 -6.21 29.83
N TYR A 29 -0.58 -5.81 28.64
CA TYR A 29 0.16 -5.95 27.40
C TYR A 29 0.35 -4.62 26.66
N LEU A 30 1.60 -4.22 26.47
CA LEU A 30 1.96 -3.09 25.60
C LEU A 30 2.37 -3.55 24.19
N THR A 31 2.77 -4.84 24.08
CA THR A 31 3.18 -5.48 22.82
C THR A 31 2.89 -6.98 22.88
N GLN A 32 2.69 -7.60 21.73
CA GLN A 32 2.42 -9.05 21.59
C GLN A 32 1.21 -9.54 22.42
N GLY A 33 0.27 -8.63 22.69
CA GLY A 33 -0.96 -8.91 23.42
C GLY A 33 -2.15 -9.11 22.46
N PRO A 34 -3.36 -9.16 23.02
CA PRO A 34 -4.57 -9.53 22.29
C PRO A 34 -5.04 -8.47 21.28
N LYS A 35 -4.69 -7.18 21.48
CA LYS A 35 -5.14 -6.09 20.59
C LYS A 35 -4.59 -6.21 19.18
N ILE A 36 -3.40 -6.77 19.03
CA ILE A 36 -2.81 -7.00 17.70
C ILE A 36 -3.67 -7.98 16.91
N LYS A 37 -4.02 -9.12 17.51
CA LYS A 37 -4.87 -10.15 16.86
C LYS A 37 -6.28 -9.61 16.58
N GLU A 38 -6.89 -8.89 17.53
CA GLU A 38 -8.19 -8.24 17.36
C GLU A 38 -8.19 -7.28 16.15
N PHE A 39 -7.11 -6.49 15.98
CA PHE A 39 -6.96 -5.59 14.85
C PHE A 39 -6.78 -6.34 13.54
N GLU A 40 -5.96 -7.40 13.52
CA GLU A 40 -5.76 -8.26 12.34
C GLU A 40 -7.08 -8.88 11.88
N GLU A 41 -7.86 -9.47 12.78
CA GLU A 41 -9.16 -10.09 12.48
C GLU A 41 -10.20 -9.05 11.99
N ALA A 42 -10.27 -7.90 12.65
CA ALA A 42 -11.17 -6.81 12.24
C ALA A 42 -10.83 -6.28 10.85
N PHE A 43 -9.52 -6.10 10.55
CA PHE A 43 -9.08 -5.61 9.26
C PHE A 43 -9.26 -6.65 8.15
N ALA A 44 -8.99 -7.94 8.44
CA ALA A 44 -9.25 -9.04 7.50
C ALA A 44 -10.74 -9.10 7.11
N SER A 45 -11.64 -8.93 8.09
CA SER A 45 -13.07 -8.84 7.84
C SER A 45 -13.45 -7.61 7.00
N TYR A 46 -12.82 -6.46 7.26
CA TYR A 46 -13.10 -5.20 6.56
C TYR A 46 -12.77 -5.27 5.06
N VAL A 47 -11.64 -5.85 4.71
CA VAL A 47 -11.22 -6.00 3.30
C VAL A 47 -11.72 -7.29 2.65
N GLY A 48 -12.24 -8.26 3.43
CA GLY A 48 -12.77 -9.52 2.93
C GLY A 48 -11.70 -10.57 2.59
N CYS A 49 -10.56 -10.55 3.28
CA CYS A 49 -9.50 -11.56 3.12
C CYS A 49 -9.52 -12.61 4.26
N LYS A 50 -8.75 -13.69 4.08
CA LYS A 50 -8.64 -14.76 5.09
C LYS A 50 -7.69 -14.42 6.22
N TYR A 51 -6.60 -13.74 5.92
CA TYR A 51 -5.50 -13.47 6.86
C TYR A 51 -5.01 -12.05 6.73
N ALA A 52 -4.79 -11.40 7.87
CA ALA A 52 -4.12 -10.11 7.97
C ALA A 52 -3.02 -10.18 9.02
N ILE A 53 -1.93 -9.46 8.80
CA ILE A 53 -0.74 -9.42 9.65
C ILE A 53 -0.38 -7.96 9.90
N ALA A 54 -0.55 -7.51 11.13
CA ALA A 54 -0.20 -6.14 11.52
C ALA A 54 1.31 -5.98 11.69
N VAL A 55 1.85 -4.89 11.17
CA VAL A 55 3.27 -4.55 11.19
C VAL A 55 3.48 -3.10 11.63
N ASN A 56 4.72 -2.76 12.01
CA ASN A 56 5.05 -1.44 12.53
C ASN A 56 4.98 -0.30 11.49
N ASN A 57 4.98 -0.58 10.19
CA ASN A 57 4.70 0.35 9.09
C ASN A 57 4.54 -0.42 7.76
N ALA A 58 4.00 0.23 6.73
CA ALA A 58 3.80 -0.40 5.41
C ALA A 58 5.12 -0.77 4.71
N THR A 59 6.19 -0.02 4.91
CA THR A 59 7.51 -0.35 4.34
C THR A 59 7.98 -1.71 4.86
N ALA A 60 7.79 -1.99 6.14
CA ALA A 60 8.03 -3.30 6.74
C ALA A 60 7.10 -4.37 6.15
N GLY A 61 5.82 -4.06 5.94
CA GLY A 61 4.86 -4.96 5.29
C GLY A 61 5.28 -5.34 3.87
N LEU A 62 5.67 -4.37 3.06
CA LEU A 62 6.18 -4.58 1.69
C LEU A 62 7.48 -5.40 1.70
N HIS A 63 8.40 -5.11 2.63
CA HIS A 63 9.64 -5.88 2.76
C HIS A 63 9.36 -7.34 3.18
N LEU A 64 8.44 -7.56 4.12
CA LEU A 64 7.99 -8.91 4.47
C LEU A 64 7.33 -9.62 3.29
N ALA A 65 6.52 -8.92 2.48
CA ALA A 65 5.90 -9.48 1.30
C ALA A 65 6.96 -9.95 0.28
N ALA A 66 7.94 -9.11 -0.04
CA ALA A 66 9.05 -9.48 -0.90
C ALA A 66 9.87 -10.66 -0.34
N THR A 67 10.05 -10.71 0.99
CA THR A 67 10.74 -11.81 1.67
C THR A 67 9.94 -13.12 1.59
N ALA A 68 8.62 -13.07 1.87
CA ALA A 68 7.74 -14.24 1.85
C ALA A 68 7.55 -14.83 0.45
N LEU A 69 7.67 -13.97 -0.59
CA LEU A 69 7.63 -14.34 -2.01
C LEU A 69 9.01 -14.73 -2.56
N ASP A 70 9.99 -14.93 -1.68
CA ASP A 70 11.33 -15.45 -1.98
C ASP A 70 12.09 -14.59 -3.03
N VAL A 71 12.01 -13.26 -2.90
CA VAL A 71 12.85 -12.35 -3.69
C VAL A 71 14.30 -12.47 -3.22
N ASN A 72 15.22 -12.69 -4.15
CA ASN A 72 16.64 -12.90 -3.90
C ASN A 72 17.51 -11.97 -4.77
N LEU A 73 18.81 -12.01 -4.50
CA LEU A 73 19.81 -11.25 -5.27
C LEU A 73 19.69 -11.55 -6.76
N GLY A 74 19.54 -10.50 -7.58
CA GLY A 74 19.46 -10.58 -9.04
C GLY A 74 18.07 -10.91 -9.60
N ASP A 75 17.08 -11.25 -8.78
CA ASP A 75 15.71 -11.41 -9.23
C ASP A 75 15.14 -10.08 -9.72
N LYS A 76 14.49 -10.08 -10.89
CA LYS A 76 13.88 -8.88 -11.48
C LYS A 76 12.40 -8.79 -11.14
N VAL A 77 11.98 -7.64 -10.64
CA VAL A 77 10.59 -7.36 -10.28
C VAL A 77 10.13 -6.07 -10.94
N ILE A 78 8.94 -6.13 -11.54
CA ILE A 78 8.35 -4.98 -12.26
C ILE A 78 7.60 -4.11 -11.25
N VAL A 79 7.86 -2.79 -11.30
CA VAL A 79 7.25 -1.80 -10.40
C VAL A 79 6.83 -0.57 -11.20
N THR A 80 5.81 0.16 -10.77
CA THR A 80 5.46 1.46 -11.37
C THR A 80 6.49 2.53 -10.98
N PRO A 81 6.84 3.47 -11.87
CA PRO A 81 7.73 4.57 -11.54
C PRO A 81 7.05 5.65 -10.67
N LEU A 82 5.73 5.79 -10.76
CA LEU A 82 4.96 6.79 -10.03
C LEU A 82 4.39 6.17 -8.75
N THR A 83 5.20 6.16 -7.69
CA THR A 83 4.87 5.59 -6.38
C THR A 83 5.75 6.18 -5.28
N PHE A 84 5.38 5.93 -4.02
CA PHE A 84 6.29 6.15 -2.91
C PHE A 84 7.45 5.14 -2.95
N ALA A 85 8.63 5.57 -2.51
CA ALA A 85 9.86 4.77 -2.64
C ALA A 85 9.76 3.34 -2.04
N ALA A 86 8.92 3.12 -1.04
CA ALA A 86 8.79 1.84 -0.34
C ALA A 86 8.38 0.69 -1.28
N SER A 87 7.51 0.96 -2.28
CA SER A 87 7.03 -0.06 -3.23
C SER A 87 8.17 -0.65 -4.10
N ALA A 88 9.19 0.14 -4.40
CA ALA A 88 10.37 -0.33 -5.13
C ALA A 88 11.51 -0.77 -4.18
N ASN A 89 11.67 -0.07 -3.05
CA ASN A 89 12.73 -0.37 -2.10
C ASN A 89 12.58 -1.76 -1.45
N CYS A 90 11.37 -2.27 -1.29
CA CYS A 90 11.13 -3.61 -0.74
C CYS A 90 11.85 -4.71 -1.55
N ILE A 91 11.96 -4.55 -2.86
CA ILE A 91 12.71 -5.43 -3.75
C ILE A 91 14.22 -5.21 -3.58
N ARG A 92 14.65 -3.94 -3.50
CA ARG A 92 16.06 -3.59 -3.30
C ARG A 92 16.62 -4.09 -1.98
N PHE A 93 15.83 -4.07 -0.91
CA PHE A 93 16.23 -4.61 0.41
C PHE A 93 16.57 -6.10 0.36
N ARG A 94 15.98 -6.84 -0.59
CA ARG A 94 16.27 -8.26 -0.83
C ARG A 94 17.38 -8.50 -1.86
N GLY A 95 18.03 -7.44 -2.37
CA GLY A 95 19.04 -7.53 -3.43
C GLY A 95 18.45 -7.72 -4.82
N GLY A 96 17.13 -7.70 -4.98
CA GLY A 96 16.48 -7.80 -6.28
C GLY A 96 16.67 -6.53 -7.13
N GLU A 97 16.43 -6.64 -8.42
CA GLU A 97 16.48 -5.58 -9.40
C GLU A 97 15.06 -5.06 -9.68
N VAL A 98 14.89 -3.73 -9.65
CA VAL A 98 13.65 -3.07 -10.03
C VAL A 98 13.66 -2.75 -11.51
N VAL A 99 12.65 -3.21 -12.23
CA VAL A 99 12.36 -2.84 -13.61
C VAL A 99 11.10 -2.00 -13.63
N PHE A 100 11.22 -0.75 -14.07
CA PHE A 100 10.06 0.13 -14.13
C PHE A 100 9.21 -0.15 -15.36
N CYS A 101 7.88 -0.21 -15.14
CA CYS A 101 6.87 -0.23 -16.18
C CYS A 101 6.01 1.02 -16.06
N ASP A 102 5.87 1.74 -17.15
CA ASP A 102 5.25 3.06 -17.20
C ASP A 102 3.74 3.03 -16.87
N VAL A 103 3.18 4.20 -16.64
CA VAL A 103 1.79 4.39 -16.20
C VAL A 103 0.89 4.84 -17.36
N GLU A 104 -0.42 4.67 -17.16
CA GLU A 104 -1.47 5.28 -17.97
C GLU A 104 -1.60 6.76 -17.60
N GLU A 105 -1.88 7.61 -18.60
CA GLU A 105 -1.98 9.06 -18.40
C GLU A 105 -3.24 9.47 -17.60
N ASP A 106 -4.32 8.71 -17.70
CA ASP A 106 -5.60 9.04 -17.09
C ASP A 106 -5.70 8.59 -15.63
N THR A 107 -5.18 7.39 -15.32
CA THR A 107 -5.34 6.74 -14.02
C THR A 107 -4.09 6.82 -13.14
N TYR A 108 -2.93 7.07 -13.76
CA TYR A 108 -1.58 7.01 -13.14
C TYR A 108 -1.21 5.62 -12.59
N LEU A 109 -2.00 4.60 -12.93
CA LEU A 109 -1.70 3.21 -12.60
C LEU A 109 -0.74 2.61 -13.62
N MET A 110 -0.09 1.48 -13.27
CA MET A 110 0.75 0.74 -14.22
C MET A 110 -0.06 0.42 -15.49
N ASP A 111 0.48 0.76 -16.66
CA ASP A 111 -0.16 0.49 -17.95
C ASP A 111 -0.05 -0.99 -18.31
N ILE A 112 -1.17 -1.69 -18.30
CA ILE A 112 -1.24 -3.12 -18.59
C ILE A 112 -0.77 -3.46 -20.02
N LYS A 113 -0.95 -2.55 -20.99
CA LYS A 113 -0.50 -2.75 -22.38
C LYS A 113 1.01 -2.65 -22.48
N LYS A 114 1.62 -1.67 -21.76
CA LYS A 114 3.08 -1.54 -21.67
C LYS A 114 3.68 -2.73 -20.93
N LEU A 115 3.03 -3.19 -19.83
CA LEU A 115 3.43 -4.40 -19.13
C LEU A 115 3.38 -5.64 -20.01
N SER A 116 2.28 -5.87 -20.74
CA SER A 116 2.16 -7.00 -21.68
C SER A 116 3.25 -6.97 -22.76
N ARG A 117 3.56 -5.77 -23.30
CA ARG A 117 4.67 -5.60 -24.26
C ARG A 117 6.02 -5.95 -23.62
N LEU A 118 6.31 -5.45 -22.42
CA LEU A 118 7.55 -5.74 -21.70
C LEU A 118 7.74 -7.25 -21.48
N LEU A 119 6.68 -7.94 -21.06
CA LEU A 119 6.69 -9.37 -20.80
C LEU A 119 6.87 -10.18 -22.10
N SER A 120 6.17 -9.81 -23.19
CA SER A 120 6.26 -10.50 -24.47
C SER A 120 7.63 -10.36 -25.15
N GLN A 121 8.37 -9.30 -24.86
CA GLN A 121 9.72 -9.05 -25.39
C GLN A 121 10.83 -9.73 -24.58
N SER A 122 10.49 -10.37 -23.46
CA SER A 122 11.45 -11.00 -22.55
C SER A 122 11.24 -12.52 -22.50
N PRO A 123 12.30 -13.32 -22.35
CA PRO A 123 12.15 -14.75 -22.09
C PRO A 123 11.28 -15.02 -20.85
N LYS A 124 10.44 -16.07 -20.88
CA LYS A 124 9.68 -16.48 -19.69
C LYS A 124 10.65 -16.80 -18.54
N GLY A 125 10.27 -16.38 -17.33
CA GLY A 125 11.11 -16.51 -16.13
C GLY A 125 12.13 -15.39 -15.93
N THR A 126 12.19 -14.38 -16.83
CA THR A 126 13.04 -13.17 -16.64
C THR A 126 12.60 -12.38 -15.41
N TYR A 127 11.31 -12.29 -15.16
CA TYR A 127 10.73 -11.55 -14.03
C TYR A 127 10.13 -12.53 -13.02
N LYS A 128 10.17 -12.15 -11.74
CA LYS A 128 9.60 -12.93 -10.63
C LYS A 128 8.20 -12.48 -10.25
N GLY A 129 7.92 -11.20 -10.39
CA GLY A 129 6.64 -10.65 -9.96
C GLY A 129 6.46 -9.19 -10.30
N ILE A 130 5.33 -8.67 -9.85
CA ILE A 130 4.87 -7.31 -10.10
C ILE A 130 4.47 -6.68 -8.77
N VAL A 131 4.88 -5.43 -8.54
CA VAL A 131 4.34 -4.58 -7.48
C VAL A 131 3.42 -3.55 -8.11
N LEU A 132 2.12 -3.71 -7.90
CA LEU A 132 1.07 -2.79 -8.33
C LEU A 132 0.76 -1.81 -7.21
N VAL A 133 0.45 -0.57 -7.56
CA VAL A 133 0.10 0.47 -6.59
C VAL A 133 -1.27 1.04 -6.92
N ASP A 134 -2.18 1.03 -5.97
CA ASP A 134 -3.49 1.68 -6.06
C ASP A 134 -3.33 3.19 -5.86
N PHE A 135 -2.67 3.82 -6.83
CA PHE A 135 -2.22 5.18 -6.71
C PHE A 135 -3.37 6.16 -6.43
N ALA A 136 -3.14 7.12 -5.54
CA ALA A 136 -4.13 8.09 -5.07
C ALA A 136 -5.37 7.49 -4.39
N GLY A 137 -5.50 6.17 -4.33
CA GLY A 137 -6.68 5.44 -3.90
C GLY A 137 -7.58 4.98 -5.05
N TYR A 138 -7.06 4.99 -6.27
CA TYR A 138 -7.70 4.38 -7.45
C TYR A 138 -7.35 2.89 -7.48
N PRO A 139 -8.31 1.98 -7.29
CA PRO A 139 -8.08 0.53 -7.36
C PRO A 139 -7.62 0.09 -8.74
N ALA A 140 -6.52 -0.65 -8.81
CA ALA A 140 -6.10 -1.30 -10.05
C ALA A 140 -7.06 -2.44 -10.42
N ASN A 141 -7.27 -2.69 -11.71
CA ASN A 141 -7.99 -3.87 -12.18
C ASN A 141 -7.11 -5.12 -12.00
N LEU A 142 -7.03 -5.61 -10.76
CA LEU A 142 -6.17 -6.74 -10.39
C LEU A 142 -6.53 -8.03 -11.13
N GLU A 143 -7.79 -8.21 -11.58
CA GLU A 143 -8.18 -9.38 -12.38
C GLU A 143 -7.38 -9.43 -13.70
N ALA A 144 -7.33 -8.31 -14.42
CA ALA A 144 -6.57 -8.24 -15.68
C ALA A 144 -5.07 -8.44 -15.47
N PHE A 145 -4.51 -7.86 -14.39
CA PHE A 145 -3.10 -8.08 -14.04
C PHE A 145 -2.84 -9.51 -13.62
N ARG A 146 -3.75 -10.17 -12.89
CA ARG A 146 -3.61 -11.58 -12.49
C ARG A 146 -3.60 -12.51 -13.71
N GLN A 147 -4.51 -12.30 -14.66
CA GLN A 147 -4.53 -13.09 -15.90
C GLN A 147 -3.20 -13.03 -16.63
N LEU A 148 -2.65 -11.82 -16.79
CA LEU A 148 -1.34 -11.63 -17.42
C LEU A 148 -0.20 -12.23 -16.58
N ALA A 149 -0.22 -12.06 -15.26
CA ALA A 149 0.78 -12.62 -14.36
C ALA A 149 0.80 -14.16 -14.37
N ASP A 150 -0.36 -14.80 -14.42
CA ASP A 150 -0.48 -16.27 -14.51
C ASP A 150 0.12 -16.82 -15.81
N GLU A 151 -0.06 -16.12 -16.94
CA GLU A 151 0.56 -16.50 -18.21
C GLU A 151 2.10 -16.56 -18.14
N TYR A 152 2.71 -15.68 -17.34
CA TYR A 152 4.18 -15.57 -17.20
C TYR A 152 4.71 -16.18 -15.90
N GLY A 153 3.85 -16.73 -15.02
CA GLY A 153 4.23 -17.34 -13.75
C GLY A 153 4.72 -16.33 -12.71
N LEU A 154 4.12 -15.11 -12.67
CA LEU A 154 4.49 -14.02 -11.79
C LEU A 154 3.59 -13.96 -10.57
N TRP A 155 4.14 -13.59 -9.42
CA TRP A 155 3.36 -13.18 -8.28
C TRP A 155 3.02 -11.67 -8.33
N ILE A 156 2.00 -11.26 -7.56
CA ILE A 156 1.55 -9.88 -7.44
C ILE A 156 1.61 -9.43 -5.98
N ILE A 157 2.32 -8.33 -5.70
CA ILE A 157 2.13 -7.52 -4.50
C ILE A 157 1.25 -6.32 -4.88
N GLU A 158 0.15 -6.12 -4.16
CA GLU A 158 -0.69 -4.93 -4.23
C GLU A 158 -0.27 -3.96 -3.12
N ASP A 159 0.28 -2.81 -3.48
CA ASP A 159 0.46 -1.70 -2.55
C ASP A 159 -0.84 -0.88 -2.48
N ALA A 160 -1.73 -1.30 -1.59
CA ALA A 160 -3.03 -0.70 -1.32
C ALA A 160 -2.98 0.41 -0.24
N CYS A 161 -1.79 0.98 0.03
CA CYS A 161 -1.60 2.01 1.07
C CYS A 161 -2.46 3.27 0.87
N HIS A 162 -3.01 3.49 -0.33
CA HIS A 162 -3.88 4.61 -0.65
C HIS A 162 -5.36 4.22 -0.77
N ALA A 163 -5.69 2.94 -0.72
CA ALA A 163 -7.00 2.44 -1.14
C ALA A 163 -7.81 1.62 -0.12
N PRO A 164 -7.70 1.82 1.22
CA PRO A 164 -8.60 1.14 2.15
C PRO A 164 -10.06 1.46 1.83
N GLY A 165 -10.89 0.41 1.62
CA GLY A 165 -12.30 0.53 1.26
C GLY A 165 -12.57 0.85 -0.22
N GLY A 166 -11.53 1.10 -1.03
CA GLY A 166 -11.63 1.16 -2.50
C GLY A 166 -11.94 -0.23 -3.09
N TYR A 167 -12.56 -0.25 -4.27
CA TYR A 167 -12.85 -1.50 -4.98
C TYR A 167 -12.99 -1.27 -6.49
N PHE A 168 -12.82 -2.33 -7.26
CA PHE A 168 -13.20 -2.39 -8.66
C PHE A 168 -14.29 -3.46 -8.87
N ILE A 169 -14.97 -3.39 -10.00
CA ILE A 169 -15.94 -4.40 -10.44
C ILE A 169 -15.23 -5.33 -11.43
N ASP A 170 -15.22 -6.63 -11.13
CA ASP A 170 -14.59 -7.63 -11.97
C ASP A 170 -15.41 -7.99 -13.22
N SER A 171 -14.89 -8.89 -14.06
CA SER A 171 -15.55 -9.35 -15.29
C SER A 171 -16.89 -10.07 -15.08
N LYS A 172 -17.18 -10.51 -13.85
CA LYS A 172 -18.44 -11.14 -13.46
C LYS A 172 -19.45 -10.15 -12.88
N GLY A 173 -19.08 -8.89 -12.73
CA GLY A 173 -19.87 -7.85 -12.07
C GLY A 173 -19.79 -7.90 -10.54
N GLU A 174 -18.80 -8.59 -9.97
CA GLU A 174 -18.62 -8.71 -8.53
C GLU A 174 -17.68 -7.63 -8.01
N LYS A 175 -17.98 -7.15 -6.79
CA LYS A 175 -17.18 -6.15 -6.11
C LYS A 175 -15.90 -6.77 -5.53
N GLN A 176 -14.75 -6.24 -5.93
CA GLN A 176 -13.43 -6.67 -5.46
C GLN A 176 -12.77 -5.55 -4.66
N LEU A 177 -12.79 -5.68 -3.34
CA LEU A 177 -12.13 -4.73 -2.43
C LEU A 177 -10.60 -4.83 -2.57
N CYS A 178 -9.91 -3.68 -2.53
CA CYS A 178 -8.46 -3.66 -2.39
C CYS A 178 -8.06 -4.46 -1.16
N GLY A 179 -7.07 -5.33 -1.31
CA GLY A 179 -6.57 -6.16 -0.22
C GLY A 179 -7.37 -7.43 0.08
N ASN A 180 -8.43 -7.77 -0.70
CA ASN A 180 -9.23 -8.97 -0.45
C ASN A 180 -8.51 -10.30 -0.78
N GLY A 181 -7.33 -10.24 -1.41
CA GLY A 181 -6.49 -11.40 -1.71
C GLY A 181 -7.02 -12.33 -2.80
N ASN A 182 -8.01 -11.90 -3.61
CA ASN A 182 -8.55 -12.72 -4.69
C ASN A 182 -7.64 -12.75 -5.92
N PHE A 183 -6.90 -11.67 -6.17
CA PHE A 183 -6.07 -11.52 -7.36
C PHE A 183 -4.60 -11.20 -7.05
N ALA A 184 -4.30 -10.61 -5.90
CA ALA A 184 -2.93 -10.42 -5.41
C ALA A 184 -2.52 -11.54 -4.46
N ASP A 185 -1.22 -11.89 -4.46
CA ASP A 185 -0.67 -12.87 -3.51
C ASP A 185 -0.57 -12.27 -2.10
N ILE A 186 -0.13 -11.02 -2.02
CA ILE A 186 -0.07 -10.24 -0.78
C ILE A 186 -0.44 -8.79 -1.09
N SER A 187 -1.30 -8.19 -0.27
CA SER A 187 -1.60 -6.76 -0.33
C SER A 187 -1.10 -6.06 0.93
N VAL A 188 -0.69 -4.79 0.82
CA VAL A 188 -0.13 -4.04 1.95
C VAL A 188 -0.81 -2.70 2.12
N PHE A 189 -1.13 -2.35 3.36
CA PHE A 189 -1.77 -1.10 3.77
C PHE A 189 -0.89 -0.31 4.74
N SER A 190 -1.08 1.00 4.77
CA SER A 190 -0.38 1.92 5.67
C SER A 190 -1.34 2.60 6.63
N PHE A 191 -0.92 2.73 7.88
CA PHE A 191 -1.63 3.47 8.92
C PHE A 191 -0.85 4.70 9.40
N HIS A 192 0.00 5.25 8.53
CA HIS A 192 0.64 6.55 8.74
C HIS A 192 -0.43 7.65 8.89
N PRO A 193 -0.21 8.72 9.67
CA PRO A 193 -1.22 9.74 10.04
C PRO A 193 -1.98 10.40 8.87
N VAL A 194 -1.39 10.48 7.68
CA VAL A 194 -2.05 11.05 6.49
C VAL A 194 -3.01 10.07 5.80
N LYS A 195 -3.02 8.79 6.20
CA LYS A 195 -3.85 7.74 5.58
C LYS A 195 -5.27 7.74 6.13
N HIS A 196 -6.12 6.84 5.61
CA HIS A 196 -7.54 6.73 6.00
C HIS A 196 -7.73 6.27 7.44
N ILE A 197 -6.84 5.40 7.90
CA ILE A 197 -6.75 4.83 9.24
C ILE A 197 -5.38 5.21 9.77
N ALA A 198 -5.29 5.73 10.98
CA ALA A 198 -4.04 6.22 11.55
C ALA A 198 -3.73 5.54 12.88
N THR A 199 -2.50 5.01 13.02
CA THR A 199 -1.99 4.43 14.27
C THR A 199 -0.70 5.11 14.77
N GLY A 200 -0.37 6.30 14.21
CA GLY A 200 0.93 6.95 14.37
C GLY A 200 1.93 6.37 13.38
N GLU A 201 2.41 5.19 13.62
CA GLU A 201 3.05 4.30 12.66
C GLU A 201 2.32 2.96 12.67
N GLY A 202 2.21 2.31 11.52
CA GLY A 202 1.54 1.02 11.38
C GLY A 202 1.36 0.62 9.92
N GLY A 203 1.10 -0.66 9.71
CA GLY A 203 0.75 -1.24 8.43
C GLY A 203 0.06 -2.58 8.63
N MET A 204 -0.50 -3.10 7.53
CA MET A 204 -1.12 -4.42 7.48
C MET A 204 -0.75 -5.10 6.18
N ALA A 205 -0.32 -6.35 6.23
CA ALA A 205 -0.26 -7.22 5.08
C ALA A 205 -1.48 -8.15 5.08
N THR A 206 -2.10 -8.40 3.91
CA THR A 206 -3.25 -9.30 3.78
C THR A 206 -2.98 -10.35 2.72
N THR A 207 -3.54 -11.56 2.89
CA THR A 207 -3.41 -12.66 1.94
C THR A 207 -4.50 -13.71 2.16
N ASN A 208 -4.83 -14.48 1.11
CA ASN A 208 -5.69 -15.67 1.22
C ASN A 208 -4.87 -16.98 1.32
N SER A 209 -3.54 -16.91 1.18
CA SER A 209 -2.63 -18.06 1.27
C SER A 209 -2.19 -18.30 2.70
N LYS A 210 -2.56 -19.45 3.28
CA LYS A 210 -2.07 -19.88 4.60
C LYS A 210 -0.55 -19.95 4.66
N LYS A 211 0.10 -20.46 3.60
CA LYS A 211 1.56 -20.55 3.52
C LYS A 211 2.23 -19.18 3.59
N LEU A 212 1.71 -18.17 2.86
CA LEU A 212 2.26 -16.81 2.92
C LEU A 212 1.99 -16.17 4.28
N TYR A 213 0.82 -16.37 4.86
CA TYR A 213 0.51 -15.90 6.21
C TYR A 213 1.49 -16.41 7.24
N GLU A 214 1.79 -17.72 7.25
CA GLU A 214 2.75 -18.34 8.18
C GLU A 214 4.16 -17.77 7.99
N LYS A 215 4.63 -17.60 6.75
CA LYS A 215 5.91 -16.93 6.44
C LYS A 215 5.94 -15.49 6.96
N LEU A 216 4.89 -14.69 6.69
CA LEU A 216 4.81 -13.29 7.15
C LEU A 216 4.86 -13.18 8.67
N CYS A 217 4.14 -14.05 9.40
CA CYS A 217 4.17 -14.11 10.87
C CYS A 217 5.57 -14.48 11.39
N LEU A 218 6.21 -15.45 10.78
CA LEU A 218 7.55 -15.90 11.13
C LEU A 218 8.58 -14.79 10.93
N TYR A 219 8.62 -14.20 9.74
CA TYR A 219 9.57 -13.13 9.41
C TYR A 219 9.32 -11.84 10.20
N ARG A 220 8.07 -11.51 10.53
CA ARG A 220 7.75 -10.35 11.39
C ARG A 220 8.39 -10.42 12.76
N THR A 221 8.65 -11.64 13.27
CA THR A 221 9.10 -11.90 14.65
C THR A 221 10.39 -12.73 14.66
N HIS A 222 11.47 -12.15 14.14
CA HIS A 222 12.84 -12.68 14.15
C HIS A 222 13.03 -14.05 13.49
N GLY A 223 12.05 -14.58 12.76
CA GLY A 223 12.10 -15.96 12.26
C GLY A 223 12.00 -17.02 13.36
N ILE A 224 11.50 -16.64 14.53
CA ILE A 224 11.42 -17.51 15.71
C ILE A 224 10.04 -18.16 15.80
N THR A 225 10.03 -19.47 16.09
CA THR A 225 8.82 -20.22 16.41
C THR A 225 8.91 -20.93 17.75
N LYS A 226 7.76 -21.12 18.39
CA LYS A 226 7.54 -22.00 19.54
C LYS A 226 6.56 -23.14 19.21
N ASP A 227 6.09 -23.19 17.95
CA ASP A 227 5.15 -24.22 17.52
C ASP A 227 5.83 -25.60 17.56
N PRO A 228 5.36 -26.53 18.40
CA PRO A 228 5.96 -27.86 18.53
C PRO A 228 6.03 -28.63 17.19
N ALA A 229 5.14 -28.34 16.25
CA ALA A 229 5.12 -28.98 14.93
C ALA A 229 6.27 -28.52 14.00
N LEU A 230 6.91 -27.40 14.33
CA LEU A 230 7.98 -26.78 13.54
C LEU A 230 9.35 -26.87 14.24
N LEU A 231 9.41 -27.26 15.52
CA LEU A 231 10.65 -27.39 16.26
C LEU A 231 11.40 -28.64 15.83
N CYS A 232 12.73 -28.53 15.65
CA CYS A 232 13.63 -29.68 15.43
C CYS A 232 13.87 -30.45 16.73
N GLU A 233 13.91 -29.73 17.87
CA GLU A 233 14.11 -30.27 19.21
C GLU A 233 13.08 -29.71 20.19
N ASN A 234 12.95 -30.31 21.38
CA ASN A 234 12.07 -29.78 22.42
C ASN A 234 12.69 -30.01 23.82
N HIS A 235 13.15 -28.92 24.41
CA HIS A 235 13.78 -28.94 25.74
C HIS A 235 12.86 -28.43 26.87
N GLY A 236 11.57 -28.23 26.59
CA GLY A 236 10.59 -27.76 27.56
C GLY A 236 9.87 -26.47 27.14
N GLY A 237 8.95 -25.98 27.98
CA GLY A 237 8.06 -24.86 27.66
C GLY A 237 8.73 -23.50 27.40
N TRP A 238 9.98 -23.33 27.71
CA TRP A 238 10.81 -22.15 27.45
C TRP A 238 11.53 -22.20 26.10
N TYR A 239 11.56 -23.39 25.44
CA TYR A 239 12.34 -23.61 24.23
C TYR A 239 11.70 -22.96 23.01
N TYR A 240 12.53 -22.46 22.11
CA TYR A 240 12.15 -21.91 20.81
C TYR A 240 13.31 -22.04 19.82
N GLU A 241 13.00 -21.97 18.55
CA GLU A 241 14.01 -22.02 17.48
C GLU A 241 13.85 -20.87 16.50
N MET A 242 14.98 -20.35 16.01
CA MET A 242 15.03 -19.47 14.87
C MET A 242 15.11 -20.31 13.59
N GLN A 243 14.00 -20.39 12.86
CA GLN A 243 13.88 -21.19 11.62
C GLN A 243 14.44 -20.45 10.42
N GLU A 244 14.32 -19.12 10.40
CA GLU A 244 14.68 -18.25 9.30
C GLU A 244 15.27 -16.94 9.82
N LEU A 245 15.99 -16.19 8.96
CA LEU A 245 16.44 -14.84 9.29
C LEU A 245 15.26 -13.86 9.19
N GLY A 246 14.63 -13.58 10.31
CA GLY A 246 13.50 -12.66 10.40
C GLY A 246 13.86 -11.28 10.98
N TYR A 247 12.84 -10.44 11.14
CA TYR A 247 12.95 -9.03 11.51
C TYR A 247 12.15 -8.73 12.79
N ASN A 248 12.32 -7.55 13.36
CA ASN A 248 11.44 -7.04 14.39
C ASN A 248 10.50 -5.97 13.82
N TYR A 249 9.43 -6.43 13.18
CA TYR A 249 8.45 -5.55 12.51
C TYR A 249 7.08 -5.57 13.20
N ARG A 250 7.05 -5.92 14.49
CA ARG A 250 5.84 -5.96 15.29
C ARG A 250 5.27 -4.56 15.53
N ILE A 251 3.96 -4.44 15.46
CA ILE A 251 3.21 -3.29 15.98
C ILE A 251 2.96 -3.49 17.49
N THR A 252 2.67 -2.42 18.23
CA THR A 252 2.33 -2.47 19.64
C THR A 252 0.82 -2.60 19.87
N ASP A 253 0.40 -3.06 21.05
CA ASP A 253 -1.03 -3.21 21.39
C ASP A 253 -1.75 -1.87 21.46
N PHE A 254 -1.13 -0.80 21.94
CA PHE A 254 -1.77 0.52 21.98
C PHE A 254 -1.93 1.14 20.57
N GLN A 255 -1.02 0.87 19.63
CA GLN A 255 -1.21 1.23 18.23
C GLN A 255 -2.33 0.40 17.59
N ALA A 256 -2.39 -0.90 17.86
CA ALA A 256 -3.46 -1.78 17.40
C ALA A 256 -4.83 -1.36 17.95
N ALA A 257 -4.91 -0.98 19.24
CA ALA A 257 -6.13 -0.45 19.88
C ALA A 257 -6.62 0.82 19.17
N LEU A 258 -5.71 1.76 18.86
CA LEU A 258 -6.04 2.93 18.06
C LEU A 258 -6.55 2.52 16.66
N GLY A 259 -5.87 1.56 16.01
CA GLY A 259 -6.28 1.03 14.70
C GLY A 259 -7.68 0.45 14.68
N ILE A 260 -8.07 -0.32 15.71
CA ILE A 260 -9.42 -0.88 15.88
C ILE A 260 -10.45 0.25 15.98
N SER A 261 -10.18 1.27 16.79
CA SER A 261 -11.06 2.43 16.94
C SER A 261 -11.23 3.21 15.62
N GLN A 262 -10.13 3.49 14.94
CA GLN A 262 -10.11 4.17 13.64
C GLN A 262 -10.86 3.37 12.57
N LEU A 263 -10.69 2.04 12.54
CA LEU A 263 -11.33 1.15 11.58
C LEU A 263 -12.86 1.19 11.67
N LYS A 264 -13.43 1.30 12.85
CA LYS A 264 -14.88 1.44 13.05
C LYS A 264 -15.49 2.64 12.33
N ARG A 265 -14.68 3.65 12.01
CA ARG A 265 -15.09 4.89 11.33
C ARG A 265 -14.56 5.00 9.92
N ALA A 266 -13.92 3.94 9.37
CA ALA A 266 -13.28 3.98 8.07
C ALA A 266 -14.27 4.34 6.94
N ASP A 267 -15.45 3.74 6.92
CA ASP A 267 -16.48 4.00 5.90
C ASP A 267 -17.04 5.42 6.00
N MET A 268 -17.20 5.96 7.19
CA MET A 268 -17.59 7.36 7.38
C MET A 268 -16.53 8.32 6.83
N GLY A 269 -15.26 8.04 7.10
CA GLY A 269 -14.12 8.78 6.54
C GLY A 269 -14.07 8.70 5.01
N LEU A 270 -14.31 7.52 4.46
CA LEU A 270 -14.35 7.27 3.02
C LEU A 270 -15.51 8.05 2.35
N ALA A 271 -16.71 8.00 2.92
CA ALA A 271 -17.86 8.77 2.44
C ALA A 271 -17.57 10.28 2.43
N ARG A 272 -16.87 10.78 3.46
CA ARG A 272 -16.46 12.21 3.49
C ARG A 272 -15.45 12.56 2.40
N ARG A 273 -14.50 11.66 2.09
CA ARG A 273 -13.54 11.85 0.98
C ARG A 273 -14.25 11.89 -0.37
N GLN A 274 -15.25 11.02 -0.59
CA GLN A 274 -16.11 11.04 -1.78
C GLN A 274 -16.84 12.38 -1.93
N GLU A 275 -17.43 12.88 -0.86
CA GLU A 275 -18.10 14.18 -0.86
C GLU A 275 -17.14 15.32 -1.21
N ILE A 276 -15.94 15.35 -0.62
CA ILE A 276 -14.92 16.36 -0.90
C ILE A 276 -14.48 16.28 -2.38
N ALA A 277 -14.23 15.07 -2.89
CA ALA A 277 -13.85 14.86 -4.28
C ALA A 277 -14.94 15.35 -5.24
N ARG A 278 -16.22 15.06 -4.96
CA ARG A 278 -17.35 15.60 -5.73
C ARG A 278 -17.35 17.13 -5.75
N ARG A 279 -17.16 17.77 -4.60
CA ARG A 279 -17.10 19.24 -4.51
C ARG A 279 -15.93 19.83 -5.29
N TYR A 280 -14.77 19.18 -5.28
CA TYR A 280 -13.64 19.60 -6.11
C TYR A 280 -13.96 19.46 -7.58
N ARG A 281 -14.57 18.34 -8.02
CA ARG A 281 -15.00 18.17 -9.41
C ARG A 281 -15.94 19.27 -9.85
N GLU A 282 -17.00 19.54 -9.08
CA GLU A 282 -17.98 20.59 -9.37
C GLU A 282 -17.34 21.98 -9.39
N GLY A 283 -16.44 22.28 -8.46
CA GLY A 283 -15.83 23.61 -8.33
C GLY A 283 -14.68 23.89 -9.31
N LEU A 284 -14.07 22.84 -9.90
CA LEU A 284 -12.89 22.98 -10.76
C LEU A 284 -13.17 22.61 -12.23
N SER A 285 -14.37 22.08 -12.57
CA SER A 285 -14.72 21.58 -13.90
C SER A 285 -14.56 22.60 -15.01
N ASP A 286 -14.84 23.88 -14.72
CA ASP A 286 -14.85 24.93 -15.73
C ASP A 286 -13.53 25.73 -15.78
N LEU A 287 -12.54 25.35 -14.98
CA LEU A 287 -11.24 26.03 -14.94
C LEU A 287 -10.37 25.61 -16.13
N LYS A 288 -10.03 26.56 -16.99
CA LYS A 288 -9.09 26.33 -18.10
C LYS A 288 -7.69 26.03 -17.54
N GLY A 289 -6.99 25.07 -18.15
CA GLY A 289 -5.63 24.68 -17.77
C GLY A 289 -5.56 23.80 -16.52
N VAL A 290 -6.70 23.27 -16.05
CA VAL A 290 -6.79 22.29 -14.97
C VAL A 290 -7.40 21.02 -15.52
N SER A 291 -6.66 19.89 -15.42
CA SER A 291 -7.19 18.56 -15.71
C SER A 291 -7.54 17.85 -14.42
N LEU A 292 -8.76 17.30 -14.36
CA LEU A 292 -9.26 16.57 -13.19
C LEU A 292 -8.97 15.07 -13.30
N PRO A 293 -8.85 14.35 -12.17
CA PRO A 293 -8.57 12.92 -12.19
C PRO A 293 -9.72 12.16 -12.89
N PHE A 294 -9.37 11.25 -13.78
CA PHE A 294 -10.32 10.31 -14.37
C PHE A 294 -10.79 9.29 -13.32
N VAL A 295 -12.04 8.91 -13.34
CA VAL A 295 -12.58 7.80 -12.55
C VAL A 295 -13.61 7.05 -13.38
N SER A 296 -13.35 5.75 -13.61
CA SER A 296 -14.29 4.84 -14.26
C SER A 296 -15.51 4.58 -13.38
N ASP A 297 -16.66 4.28 -13.99
CA ASP A 297 -17.87 3.80 -13.31
C ASP A 297 -17.73 2.38 -12.73
N GLN A 298 -16.69 1.63 -13.16
CA GLN A 298 -16.34 0.31 -12.64
C GLN A 298 -15.46 0.38 -11.39
N VAL A 299 -15.17 1.58 -10.86
CA VAL A 299 -14.22 1.77 -9.76
C VAL A 299 -14.84 2.65 -8.68
N PHE A 300 -14.68 2.24 -7.43
CA PHE A 300 -14.93 3.07 -6.27
C PHE A 300 -13.60 3.59 -5.73
N HIS A 301 -13.24 4.80 -6.09
CA HIS A 301 -11.98 5.44 -5.74
C HIS A 301 -11.95 5.80 -4.24
N ALA A 302 -10.93 5.39 -3.50
CA ALA A 302 -10.83 5.69 -2.06
C ALA A 302 -10.39 7.14 -1.75
N TYR A 303 -9.94 7.90 -2.75
CA TYR A 303 -9.51 9.29 -2.62
C TYR A 303 -8.57 9.55 -1.44
N HIS A 304 -7.45 8.81 -1.40
CA HIS A 304 -6.34 9.23 -0.56
C HIS A 304 -5.86 10.61 -1.00
N LEU A 305 -5.72 10.80 -2.32
CA LEU A 305 -5.38 12.06 -2.97
C LEU A 305 -6.47 12.45 -3.97
N PHE A 306 -6.66 13.76 -4.14
CA PHE A 306 -7.35 14.34 -5.28
C PHE A 306 -6.31 15.04 -6.14
N ILE A 307 -5.90 14.41 -7.25
CA ILE A 307 -4.81 14.87 -8.10
C ILE A 307 -5.37 15.74 -9.21
N ILE A 308 -4.75 16.88 -9.43
CA ILE A 308 -5.01 17.73 -10.61
C ILE A 308 -3.71 17.92 -11.39
N GLN A 309 -3.82 18.06 -12.69
CA GLN A 309 -2.73 18.47 -13.56
C GLN A 309 -2.91 19.93 -13.96
N VAL A 310 -1.82 20.67 -14.00
CA VAL A 310 -1.79 22.08 -14.38
C VAL A 310 -0.52 22.38 -15.17
N GLU A 311 -0.58 23.33 -16.11
CA GLU A 311 0.58 23.73 -16.91
C GLU A 311 1.67 24.38 -16.07
N ASP A 312 1.32 25.31 -15.16
CA ASP A 312 2.26 25.96 -14.24
C ASP A 312 2.13 25.36 -12.83
N ARG A 313 2.70 24.18 -12.65
CA ARG A 313 2.70 23.46 -11.35
C ARG A 313 3.41 24.25 -10.26
N LEU A 314 4.57 24.85 -10.55
CA LEU A 314 5.35 25.59 -9.56
C LEU A 314 4.62 26.86 -9.13
N GLY A 315 4.08 27.63 -10.08
CA GLY A 315 3.32 28.83 -9.77
C GLY A 315 2.07 28.55 -8.96
N LEU A 316 1.33 27.48 -9.27
CA LEU A 316 0.17 27.07 -8.45
C LEU A 316 0.58 26.61 -7.06
N TYR A 317 1.65 25.81 -6.93
CA TYR A 317 2.17 25.35 -5.66
C TYR A 317 2.52 26.53 -4.75
N ASP A 318 3.30 27.50 -5.25
CA ASP A 318 3.70 28.71 -4.51
C ASP A 318 2.50 29.59 -4.14
N TYR A 319 1.53 29.74 -5.06
CA TYR A 319 0.32 30.50 -4.82
C TYR A 319 -0.53 29.89 -3.69
N LEU A 320 -0.73 28.57 -3.71
CA LEU A 320 -1.47 27.86 -2.67
C LEU A 320 -0.78 28.00 -1.31
N HIS A 321 0.53 27.80 -1.26
CA HIS A 321 1.33 27.96 -0.02
C HIS A 321 1.26 29.37 0.55
N LYS A 322 1.36 30.40 -0.29
CA LYS A 322 1.19 31.82 0.13
C LYS A 322 -0.21 32.10 0.70
N ASN A 323 -1.20 31.29 0.32
CA ASN A 323 -2.57 31.37 0.82
C ASN A 323 -2.89 30.36 1.92
N ASN A 324 -1.88 29.78 2.58
CA ASN A 324 -2.01 28.79 3.66
C ASN A 324 -2.71 27.47 3.25
N ILE A 325 -2.58 27.07 1.98
CA ILE A 325 -3.04 25.78 1.47
C ILE A 325 -1.80 24.96 1.09
N TYR A 326 -1.54 23.91 1.84
CA TYR A 326 -0.33 23.09 1.71
C TYR A 326 -0.58 21.89 0.81
N ALA A 327 -0.55 22.11 -0.51
CA ALA A 327 -0.57 21.06 -1.51
C ALA A 327 0.80 20.36 -1.59
N GLN A 328 0.83 19.15 -2.17
CA GLN A 328 2.03 18.36 -2.39
C GLN A 328 2.07 17.83 -3.82
N VAL A 329 3.27 17.54 -4.31
CA VAL A 329 3.48 16.87 -5.60
C VAL A 329 3.68 15.37 -5.34
N HIS A 330 2.86 14.54 -5.96
CA HIS A 330 2.88 13.08 -5.85
C HIS A 330 3.06 12.43 -7.23
N TYR A 331 4.23 11.96 -7.57
CA TYR A 331 5.52 11.99 -6.89
C TYR A 331 6.59 12.47 -7.87
N VAL A 332 7.82 12.72 -7.40
CA VAL A 332 8.96 12.66 -8.31
C VAL A 332 9.08 11.21 -8.76
N PRO A 333 9.01 10.90 -10.07
CA PRO A 333 9.08 9.51 -10.54
C PRO A 333 10.37 8.84 -10.07
N LEU A 334 10.25 7.64 -9.50
CA LEU A 334 11.39 6.97 -8.82
C LEU A 334 12.58 6.75 -9.73
N HIS A 335 12.36 6.41 -11.02
CA HIS A 335 13.43 6.19 -11.99
C HIS A 335 14.29 7.46 -12.22
N LEU A 336 13.77 8.66 -11.89
CA LEU A 336 14.47 9.94 -12.00
C LEU A 336 15.20 10.35 -10.72
N THR A 337 15.01 9.64 -9.62
CA THR A 337 15.72 9.93 -8.37
C THR A 337 17.20 9.55 -8.46
N PRO A 338 18.11 10.23 -7.74
CA PRO A 338 19.55 9.99 -7.85
C PRO A 338 19.94 8.52 -7.66
N TYR A 339 19.32 7.82 -6.71
CA TYR A 339 19.59 6.40 -6.45
C TYR A 339 19.31 5.52 -7.68
N TYR A 340 18.13 5.66 -8.29
CA TYR A 340 17.75 4.85 -9.46
C TYR A 340 18.48 5.28 -10.74
N ARG A 341 18.81 6.57 -10.88
CA ARG A 341 19.68 7.03 -11.99
C ARG A 341 21.08 6.40 -11.94
N GLN A 342 21.66 6.21 -10.74
CA GLN A 342 22.93 5.49 -10.57
C GLN A 342 22.83 4.01 -11.01
N LEU A 343 21.63 3.42 -11.01
CA LEU A 343 21.36 2.07 -11.50
C LEU A 343 21.08 2.02 -13.01
N GLY A 344 21.25 3.13 -13.74
CA GLY A 344 21.13 3.19 -15.20
C GLY A 344 19.82 3.73 -15.75
N ASN A 345 18.87 4.10 -14.88
CA ASN A 345 17.61 4.73 -15.32
C ASN A 345 17.84 6.18 -15.73
N LYS A 346 17.08 6.67 -16.70
CA LYS A 346 17.20 8.02 -17.24
C LYS A 346 15.86 8.63 -17.64
N GLU A 347 15.88 9.91 -17.89
CA GLU A 347 14.75 10.65 -18.44
C GLU A 347 14.35 10.08 -19.81
N GLY A 348 13.05 9.95 -20.05
CA GLY A 348 12.45 9.38 -21.26
C GLY A 348 12.26 7.86 -21.22
N ASP A 349 12.82 7.13 -20.24
CA ASP A 349 12.59 5.68 -20.11
C ASP A 349 11.12 5.37 -19.78
N GLN A 350 10.45 6.28 -19.02
CA GLN A 350 9.06 6.14 -18.57
C GLN A 350 8.33 7.48 -18.76
N PRO A 351 7.90 7.82 -19.99
CA PRO A 351 7.34 9.15 -20.28
C PRO A 351 6.03 9.46 -19.55
N GLY A 352 5.16 8.48 -19.29
CA GLY A 352 3.93 8.65 -18.53
C GLY A 352 4.17 8.99 -17.04
N GLY A 353 5.35 8.69 -16.50
CA GLY A 353 5.74 9.06 -15.14
C GLY A 353 6.21 10.51 -14.98
N ILE A 354 6.27 11.30 -16.05
CA ILE A 354 6.77 12.70 -16.06
C ILE A 354 5.57 13.68 -16.14
N LEU A 355 4.54 13.44 -15.42
CA LEU A 355 3.32 14.25 -15.40
C LEU A 355 3.46 15.51 -14.53
#